data_47f6a796f46c6357cbb524ab6d986338
#
_entry.id   47f6a796f46c6357cbb524ab6d986338
#
_cell.length_a   1.000
_cell.length_b   1.000
_cell.length_c   1.000
_cell.angle_alpha   90.00
_cell.angle_beta   90.00
_cell.angle_gamma   90.00
#
_symmetry.space_group_name_H-M   'P 1'
#
loop_
_entity.id
_entity.type
_entity.pdbx_description
1 polymer ?
#
loop_
_entity_poly.entity_id
_entity_poly.type
_entity_poly.pdbx_seq_one_letter_code
_entity_poly.pdbx_strand_id
1 'polypeptide(L)'
;GRSSVKTGPVTSVDGFSVRTGESAWSAVRRYCRYAWNTVPYFTTDGKLILSGAAGLDITVDASKDAASIALTDERYGIISDITVRNRVTGTSYTKKNEPFIARGGKSHREMTVPKNAGADAARYNADYQIAESQRGKKYIKMTLTKQFACFPADVIKLTAEKLGVSGSFSVISSHCWADSMSAGTIVTLEV
;
A
#
# COMPACT_ATOMS: atom_id res chain seq x y z
N GLY A 1 -15.94 -1.99 24.07
CA GLY A 1 -15.77 -0.60 23.63
C GLY A 1 -16.20 -0.46 22.19
N ARG A 2 -17.03 0.53 21.88
CA ARG A 2 -17.43 0.81 20.48
C ARG A 2 -16.25 1.48 19.79
N SER A 3 -15.67 0.83 18.78
CA SER A 3 -14.69 1.48 17.90
C SER A 3 -15.38 2.57 17.09
N SER A 4 -14.88 3.80 17.17
CA SER A 4 -15.34 4.88 16.30
C SER A 4 -14.74 4.69 14.90
N VAL A 5 -15.58 4.54 13.90
CA VAL A 5 -15.18 4.55 12.49
C VAL A 5 -15.04 6.01 12.08
N LYS A 6 -13.82 6.45 11.72
CA LYS A 6 -13.66 7.71 10.98
C LYS A 6 -14.13 7.45 9.55
N THR A 7 -15.32 7.92 9.22
CA THR A 7 -15.82 7.92 7.84
C THR A 7 -15.36 9.20 7.16
N GLY A 8 -14.60 9.07 6.07
CA GLY A 8 -14.54 10.11 5.05
C GLY A 8 -15.93 10.28 4.38
N PRO A 9 -16.12 11.22 3.45
CA PRO A 9 -17.38 11.38 2.75
C PRO A 9 -17.81 10.02 2.18
N VAL A 10 -19.05 9.61 2.52
CA VAL A 10 -19.62 8.35 2.04
C VAL A 10 -19.76 8.45 0.53
N THR A 11 -18.94 7.74 -0.19
CA THR A 11 -19.07 7.60 -1.65
C THR A 11 -19.86 6.34 -1.92
N SER A 12 -21.02 6.45 -2.53
CA SER A 12 -21.77 5.28 -2.99
C SER A 12 -21.03 4.65 -4.17
N VAL A 13 -20.87 3.33 -4.13
CA VAL A 13 -20.42 2.56 -5.30
C VAL A 13 -21.64 1.82 -5.82
N ASP A 14 -22.26 2.37 -6.87
CA ASP A 14 -23.46 1.79 -7.46
C ASP A 14 -23.21 0.35 -7.92
N GLY A 15 -24.17 -0.52 -7.61
CA GLY A 15 -24.08 -1.94 -7.95
C GLY A 15 -23.03 -2.74 -7.16
N PHE A 16 -22.47 -2.19 -6.09
CA PHE A 16 -21.59 -2.97 -5.22
C PHE A 16 -22.41 -4.04 -4.47
N SER A 17 -21.99 -5.28 -4.63
CA SER A 17 -22.58 -6.42 -3.89
C SER A 17 -21.47 -7.32 -3.35
N VAL A 18 -21.72 -7.94 -2.20
CA VAL A 18 -20.86 -8.97 -1.64
C VAL A 18 -21.07 -10.27 -2.41
N ARG A 19 -19.99 -10.92 -2.81
CA ARG A 19 -20.05 -12.18 -3.57
C ARG A 19 -20.29 -13.36 -2.63
N THR A 20 -20.99 -14.36 -3.10
CA THR A 20 -21.15 -15.61 -2.34
C THR A 20 -19.78 -16.21 -2.04
N GLY A 21 -19.52 -16.51 -0.76
CA GLY A 21 -18.24 -17.05 -0.28
C GLY A 21 -17.14 -16.00 -0.09
N GLU A 22 -17.41 -14.72 -0.37
CA GLU A 22 -16.44 -13.64 -0.11
C GLU A 22 -16.39 -13.33 1.39
N SER A 23 -15.18 -13.24 1.96
CA SER A 23 -15.02 -12.83 3.35
C SER A 23 -15.38 -11.34 3.51
N ALA A 24 -15.88 -10.96 4.70
CA ALA A 24 -16.18 -9.56 5.03
C ALA A 24 -14.98 -8.63 4.78
N TRP A 25 -13.77 -9.08 5.14
CA TRP A 25 -12.55 -8.31 4.90
C TRP A 25 -12.24 -8.10 3.41
N SER A 26 -12.43 -9.14 2.59
CA SER A 26 -12.26 -9.02 1.13
C SER A 26 -13.25 -8.04 0.53
N ALA A 27 -14.50 -8.08 0.98
CA ALA A 27 -15.55 -7.15 0.55
C ALA A 27 -15.21 -5.70 0.92
N VAL A 28 -14.75 -5.46 2.16
CA VAL A 28 -14.32 -4.12 2.63
C VAL A 28 -13.13 -3.63 1.80
N ARG A 29 -12.10 -4.44 1.60
CA ARG A 29 -10.94 -4.08 0.76
C ARG A 29 -11.36 -3.74 -0.67
N ARG A 30 -12.25 -4.51 -1.26
CA ARG A 30 -12.76 -4.28 -2.61
C ARG A 30 -13.60 -3.00 -2.69
N TYR A 31 -14.42 -2.72 -1.68
CA TYR A 31 -15.17 -1.48 -1.59
C TYR A 31 -14.25 -0.26 -1.49
N CYS A 32 -13.27 -0.26 -0.58
CA CYS A 32 -12.32 0.85 -0.42
C CYS A 32 -11.53 1.12 -1.71
N ARG A 33 -11.19 0.06 -2.46
CA ARG A 33 -10.54 0.19 -3.76
C ARG A 33 -11.39 0.95 -4.78
N TYR A 34 -12.70 0.64 -4.85
CA TYR A 34 -13.59 1.30 -5.81
C TYR A 34 -14.02 2.69 -5.38
N ALA A 35 -14.19 2.91 -4.07
CA ALA A 35 -14.67 4.18 -3.54
C ALA A 35 -13.57 5.23 -3.40
N TRP A 36 -12.36 4.83 -2.99
CA TRP A 36 -11.30 5.77 -2.59
C TRP A 36 -9.90 5.43 -3.09
N ASN A 37 -9.73 4.36 -3.85
CA ASN A 37 -8.41 3.83 -4.25
C ASN A 37 -7.46 3.62 -3.05
N THR A 38 -7.99 3.11 -1.94
CA THR A 38 -7.25 2.93 -0.69
C THR A 38 -7.29 1.48 -0.22
N VAL A 39 -6.39 1.16 0.70
CA VAL A 39 -6.37 -0.12 1.42
C VAL A 39 -6.75 0.14 2.87
N PRO A 40 -7.84 -0.48 3.37
CA PRO A 40 -8.22 -0.35 4.76
C PRO A 40 -7.24 -1.11 5.67
N TYR A 41 -7.05 -0.61 6.89
CA TYR A 41 -6.22 -1.24 7.91
C TYR A 41 -6.77 -1.01 9.31
N PHE A 42 -6.32 -1.81 10.28
CA PHE A 42 -6.60 -1.59 11.70
C PHE A 42 -5.42 -0.88 12.35
N THR A 43 -5.73 0.10 13.18
CA THR A 43 -4.76 0.72 14.09
C THR A 43 -4.46 -0.20 15.27
N THR A 44 -3.39 0.07 16.02
CA THR A 44 -2.99 -0.72 17.20
C THR A 44 -4.03 -0.72 18.32
N ASP A 45 -4.87 0.32 18.40
CA ASP A 45 -6.00 0.41 19.30
C ASP A 45 -7.31 -0.20 18.76
N GLY A 46 -7.20 -0.97 17.66
CA GLY A 46 -8.29 -1.73 17.06
C GLY A 46 -9.29 -0.92 16.25
N LYS A 47 -8.99 0.34 15.89
CA LYS A 47 -9.84 1.14 15.02
C LYS A 47 -9.64 0.77 13.57
N LEU A 48 -10.72 0.56 12.84
CA LEU A 48 -10.69 0.37 11.39
C LEU A 48 -10.59 1.73 10.69
N ILE A 49 -9.54 1.90 9.90
CA ILE A 49 -9.34 3.06 9.03
C ILE A 49 -9.64 2.64 7.60
N LEU A 50 -10.60 3.30 6.96
CA LEU A 50 -11.02 3.00 5.58
C LEU A 50 -10.29 3.86 4.54
N SER A 51 -9.81 5.04 4.95
CA SER A 51 -9.07 5.96 4.07
C SER A 51 -8.07 6.78 4.88
N GLY A 52 -6.93 7.11 4.27
CA GLY A 52 -5.86 7.90 4.90
C GLY A 52 -4.70 7.06 5.44
N ALA A 53 -3.63 7.74 5.85
CA ALA A 53 -2.45 7.13 6.48
C ALA A 53 -2.54 7.27 8.01
N ALA A 54 -2.07 6.25 8.73
CA ALA A 54 -1.80 6.39 10.16
C ALA A 54 -0.56 7.28 10.34
N GLY A 55 -0.68 8.33 11.14
CA GLY A 55 0.44 9.22 11.40
C GLY A 55 1.06 8.93 12.77
N LEU A 56 2.22 8.31 12.79
CA LEU A 56 3.22 8.52 13.83
C LEU A 56 4.43 9.14 13.13
N ASP A 57 4.74 10.39 13.48
CA ASP A 57 5.95 11.08 12.98
C ASP A 57 7.18 10.55 13.72
N ILE A 58 7.72 9.45 13.24
CA ILE A 58 8.94 8.86 13.77
C ILE A 58 10.09 9.25 12.85
N THR A 59 11.17 9.80 13.39
CA THR A 59 12.35 10.18 12.63
C THR A 59 13.51 9.22 12.92
N VAL A 60 14.12 8.69 11.87
CA VAL A 60 15.29 7.79 11.92
C VAL A 60 16.41 8.36 11.05
N ASP A 61 17.57 8.53 11.65
CA ASP A 61 18.83 8.81 10.95
C ASP A 61 19.59 7.48 10.82
N ALA A 62 19.64 6.94 9.62
CA ALA A 62 20.25 5.64 9.39
C ALA A 62 21.74 5.61 9.73
N SER A 63 22.43 6.76 9.70
CA SER A 63 23.86 6.83 10.04
C SER A 63 24.12 6.63 11.54
N LYS A 64 23.13 6.91 12.38
CA LYS A 64 23.23 6.83 13.85
C LYS A 64 22.47 5.65 14.44
N ASP A 65 21.29 5.36 13.85
CA ASP A 65 20.32 4.46 14.44
C ASP A 65 20.33 3.06 13.82
N ALA A 66 20.89 2.90 12.59
CA ALA A 66 20.88 1.63 11.90
C ALA A 66 22.22 0.90 11.97
N ALA A 67 22.19 -0.37 12.39
CA ALA A 67 23.32 -1.29 12.27
C ALA A 67 23.54 -1.73 10.82
N SER A 68 22.45 -1.88 10.07
CA SER A 68 22.48 -2.19 8.64
C SER A 68 21.29 -1.57 7.92
N ILE A 69 21.48 -1.24 6.64
CA ILE A 69 20.42 -0.72 5.76
C ILE A 69 20.66 -1.21 4.33
N ALA A 70 19.61 -1.66 3.67
CA ALA A 70 19.64 -2.12 2.28
C ALA A 70 18.39 -1.65 1.53
N LEU A 71 18.58 -1.19 0.29
CA LEU A 71 17.50 -0.86 -0.65
C LEU A 71 17.36 -2.00 -1.65
N THR A 72 16.15 -2.49 -1.81
CA THR A 72 15.76 -3.49 -2.81
C THR A 72 14.81 -2.88 -3.82
N ASP A 73 15.01 -3.16 -5.12
CA ASP A 73 14.11 -2.76 -6.23
C ASP A 73 13.82 -4.01 -7.09
N GLU A 74 12.69 -4.68 -6.79
CA GLU A 74 12.20 -5.82 -7.56
C GLU A 74 11.31 -5.33 -8.71
N ARG A 75 11.59 -5.84 -9.92
CA ARG A 75 10.82 -5.46 -11.12
C ARG A 75 9.82 -6.51 -11.59
N TYR A 76 9.95 -7.73 -11.11
CA TYR A 76 9.08 -8.82 -11.51
C TYR A 76 7.64 -8.61 -11.04
N GLY A 77 6.67 -8.81 -11.95
CA GLY A 77 5.24 -8.70 -11.65
C GLY A 77 4.67 -7.28 -11.65
N ILE A 78 5.50 -6.24 -11.85
CA ILE A 78 5.01 -4.86 -12.01
C ILE A 78 4.27 -4.74 -13.35
N ILE A 79 3.11 -4.07 -13.33
CA ILE A 79 2.28 -3.83 -14.52
C ILE A 79 2.76 -2.56 -15.23
N SER A 80 3.03 -2.65 -16.54
CA SER A 80 3.37 -1.48 -17.38
C SER A 80 2.14 -0.70 -17.80
N ASP A 81 1.09 -1.41 -18.17
CA ASP A 81 -0.18 -0.80 -18.53
C ASP A 81 -1.35 -1.77 -18.27
N ILE A 82 -2.50 -1.20 -17.98
CA ILE A 82 -3.71 -1.96 -17.71
C ILE A 82 -4.89 -1.36 -18.46
N THR A 83 -5.68 -2.22 -19.11
CA THR A 83 -6.96 -1.85 -19.69
C THR A 83 -8.10 -2.47 -18.89
N VAL A 84 -8.95 -1.64 -18.34
CA VAL A 84 -10.15 -2.06 -17.60
C VAL A 84 -11.39 -1.78 -18.43
N ARG A 85 -12.14 -2.84 -18.72
CA ARG A 85 -13.34 -2.76 -19.59
C ARG A 85 -14.62 -2.96 -18.79
N ASN A 86 -15.63 -2.18 -19.12
CA ASN A 86 -17.02 -2.46 -18.75
C ASN A 86 -17.71 -3.16 -19.92
N ARG A 87 -17.99 -4.46 -19.77
CA ARG A 87 -18.59 -5.27 -20.85
C ARG A 87 -20.03 -4.88 -21.20
N VAL A 88 -20.72 -4.17 -20.32
CA VAL A 88 -22.12 -3.77 -20.54
C VAL A 88 -22.21 -2.48 -21.32
N THR A 89 -21.42 -1.47 -20.92
CA THR A 89 -21.42 -0.16 -21.58
C THR A 89 -20.46 -0.09 -22.77
N GLY A 90 -19.59 -1.08 -22.94
CA GLY A 90 -18.52 -1.08 -23.94
C GLY A 90 -17.39 -0.09 -23.66
N THR A 91 -17.47 0.67 -22.57
CA THR A 91 -16.44 1.66 -22.22
C THR A 91 -15.18 0.96 -21.69
N SER A 92 -14.03 1.54 -21.98
CA SER A 92 -12.75 1.09 -21.45
C SER A 92 -11.92 2.26 -20.94
N TYR A 93 -11.09 1.96 -19.93
CA TYR A 93 -10.12 2.89 -19.39
C TYR A 93 -8.75 2.24 -19.39
N THR A 94 -7.75 2.91 -19.96
CA THR A 94 -6.36 2.44 -19.99
C THR A 94 -5.50 3.36 -19.15
N LYS A 95 -4.71 2.78 -18.26
CA LYS A 95 -3.71 3.46 -17.43
C LYS A 95 -2.32 2.91 -17.73
N LYS A 96 -1.34 3.80 -17.86
CA LYS A 96 0.06 3.46 -18.04
C LYS A 96 0.88 3.77 -16.80
N ASN A 97 1.87 2.96 -16.53
CA ASN A 97 2.89 3.16 -15.51
C ASN A 97 4.14 3.73 -16.19
N GLU A 98 4.09 5.02 -16.51
CA GLU A 98 5.15 5.68 -17.28
C GLU A 98 6.55 5.50 -16.66
N PRO A 99 6.76 5.61 -15.33
CA PRO A 99 8.06 5.39 -14.73
C PRO A 99 8.61 3.97 -14.95
N PHE A 100 7.73 2.96 -14.97
CA PHE A 100 8.16 1.57 -15.24
C PHE A 100 8.43 1.32 -16.72
N ILE A 101 7.61 1.90 -17.60
CA ILE A 101 7.80 1.84 -19.07
C ILE A 101 9.13 2.50 -19.45
N ALA A 102 9.45 3.68 -18.90
CA ALA A 102 10.70 4.38 -19.15
C ALA A 102 11.95 3.57 -18.76
N ARG A 103 11.82 2.64 -17.81
CA ARG A 103 12.86 1.69 -17.40
C ARG A 103 12.85 0.37 -18.21
N GLY A 104 12.10 0.32 -19.31
CA GLY A 104 11.99 -0.83 -20.19
C GLY A 104 10.97 -1.90 -19.77
N GLY A 105 10.09 -1.57 -18.83
CA GLY A 105 9.03 -2.47 -18.36
C GLY A 105 8.00 -2.77 -19.45
N LYS A 106 7.64 -4.05 -19.61
CA LYS A 106 6.64 -4.52 -20.57
C LYS A 106 5.78 -5.60 -19.92
N SER A 107 4.60 -5.24 -19.44
CA SER A 107 3.66 -6.17 -18.81
C SER A 107 2.25 -5.59 -18.92
N HIS A 108 1.51 -6.01 -19.93
CA HIS A 108 0.12 -5.60 -20.14
C HIS A 108 -0.84 -6.47 -19.34
N ARG A 109 -1.92 -5.86 -18.80
CA ARG A 109 -3.02 -6.58 -18.13
C ARG A 109 -4.37 -6.09 -18.64
N GLU A 110 -5.30 -7.01 -18.87
CA GLU A 110 -6.70 -6.69 -19.11
C GLU A 110 -7.58 -7.16 -17.95
N MET A 111 -8.56 -6.35 -17.58
CA MET A 111 -9.53 -6.66 -16.55
C MET A 111 -10.92 -6.16 -16.92
N THR A 112 -11.94 -6.70 -16.23
CA THR A 112 -13.31 -6.24 -16.36
C THR A 112 -13.88 -5.81 -15.01
N VAL A 113 -14.70 -4.77 -15.03
CA VAL A 113 -15.45 -4.33 -13.84
C VAL A 113 -16.84 -4.96 -13.81
N PRO A 114 -17.51 -5.01 -12.62
CA PRO A 114 -18.90 -5.46 -12.49
C PRO A 114 -19.84 -4.67 -13.39
N LYS A 115 -20.96 -5.30 -13.78
CA LYS A 115 -21.94 -4.76 -14.72
C LYS A 115 -22.43 -3.34 -14.41
N ASN A 116 -22.63 -3.03 -13.14
CA ASN A 116 -23.19 -1.75 -12.68
C ASN A 116 -22.13 -0.84 -12.04
N ALA A 117 -20.86 -1.06 -12.39
CA ALA A 117 -19.79 -0.18 -11.89
C ALA A 117 -19.89 1.19 -12.57
N GLY A 118 -19.88 2.26 -11.78
CA GLY A 118 -19.84 3.62 -12.28
C GLY A 118 -18.59 3.90 -13.14
N ALA A 119 -18.59 4.99 -13.88
CA ALA A 119 -17.48 5.37 -14.76
C ALA A 119 -16.12 5.43 -14.01
N ASP A 120 -16.12 5.93 -12.79
CA ASP A 120 -14.92 6.04 -11.96
C ASP A 120 -14.38 4.70 -11.45
N ALA A 121 -15.21 3.66 -11.34
CA ALA A 121 -14.76 2.36 -10.85
C ALA A 121 -13.72 1.71 -11.77
N ALA A 122 -13.78 1.92 -13.08
CA ALA A 122 -12.77 1.44 -14.01
C ALA A 122 -11.44 2.15 -13.78
N ARG A 123 -11.45 3.46 -13.58
CA ARG A 123 -10.28 4.29 -13.29
C ARG A 123 -9.66 3.88 -11.96
N TYR A 124 -10.43 3.85 -10.88
CA TYR A 124 -9.93 3.45 -9.55
C TYR A 124 -9.38 2.03 -9.53
N ASN A 125 -10.00 1.11 -10.26
CA ASN A 125 -9.48 -0.25 -10.35
C ASN A 125 -8.13 -0.29 -11.11
N ALA A 126 -7.99 0.47 -12.20
CA ALA A 126 -6.73 0.55 -12.94
C ALA A 126 -5.61 1.15 -12.08
N ASP A 127 -5.87 2.28 -11.42
CA ASP A 127 -4.92 2.94 -10.52
C ASP A 127 -4.51 2.01 -9.38
N TYR A 128 -5.47 1.33 -8.75
CA TYR A 128 -5.21 0.36 -7.70
C TYR A 128 -4.33 -0.81 -8.17
N GLN A 129 -4.62 -1.40 -9.34
CA GLN A 129 -3.88 -2.54 -9.84
C GLN A 129 -2.41 -2.19 -10.14
N ILE A 130 -2.16 -1.00 -10.70
CA ILE A 130 -0.80 -0.52 -10.91
C ILE A 130 -0.10 -0.32 -9.57
N ALA A 131 -0.72 0.40 -8.63
CA ALA A 131 -0.17 0.63 -7.30
C ALA A 131 0.10 -0.69 -6.55
N GLU A 132 -0.86 -1.62 -6.57
CA GLU A 132 -0.72 -2.93 -5.91
C GLU A 132 0.38 -3.78 -6.54
N SER A 133 0.60 -3.69 -7.86
CA SER A 133 1.69 -4.40 -8.54
C SER A 133 3.08 -3.88 -8.15
N GLN A 134 3.17 -2.63 -7.71
CA GLN A 134 4.41 -1.99 -7.25
C GLN A 134 4.63 -2.16 -5.76
N ARG A 135 3.55 -2.42 -4.99
CA ARG A 135 3.60 -2.51 -3.54
C ARG A 135 4.58 -3.57 -3.06
N GLY A 136 5.46 -3.19 -2.14
CA GLY A 136 6.49 -4.06 -1.60
C GLY A 136 7.57 -4.47 -2.60
N LYS A 137 7.59 -3.89 -3.82
CA LYS A 137 8.61 -4.17 -4.84
C LYS A 137 9.85 -3.32 -4.68
N LYS A 138 9.67 -2.10 -4.19
CA LYS A 138 10.77 -1.24 -3.81
C LYS A 138 10.69 -0.96 -2.33
N TYR A 139 11.67 -1.42 -1.58
CA TYR A 139 11.65 -1.31 -0.13
C TYR A 139 13.05 -1.13 0.45
N ILE A 140 13.08 -0.48 1.61
CA ILE A 140 14.27 -0.39 2.44
C ILE A 140 14.09 -1.34 3.63
N LYS A 141 15.04 -2.25 3.80
CA LYS A 141 15.15 -3.06 5.01
C LYS A 141 16.29 -2.53 5.86
N MET A 142 16.00 -2.22 7.12
CA MET A 142 17.00 -1.73 8.07
C MET A 142 16.91 -2.47 9.39
N THR A 143 18.07 -2.68 10.03
CA THR A 143 18.18 -3.19 11.38
C THR A 143 18.60 -2.03 12.28
N LEU A 144 17.71 -1.67 13.20
CA LEU A 144 17.94 -0.61 14.17
C LEU A 144 18.61 -1.19 15.42
N THR A 145 19.53 -0.44 16.02
CA THR A 145 20.30 -0.84 17.22
C THR A 145 19.50 -0.68 18.50
N LYS A 146 18.29 -0.17 18.42
CA LYS A 146 17.39 0.04 19.55
C LYS A 146 16.06 -0.65 19.32
N GLN A 147 15.38 -1.01 20.40
CA GLN A 147 13.98 -1.37 20.29
C GLN A 147 13.15 -0.14 19.91
N PHE A 148 12.38 -0.30 18.88
CA PHE A 148 11.65 0.78 18.25
C PHE A 148 10.23 0.33 17.94
N ALA A 149 9.26 0.84 18.71
CA ALA A 149 7.86 0.48 18.54
C ALA A 149 7.29 1.16 17.30
N CYS A 150 7.29 0.47 16.17
CA CYS A 150 6.58 0.87 14.97
C CYS A 150 5.76 -0.32 14.43
N PHE A 151 4.67 -0.01 13.74
CA PHE A 151 3.72 -1.00 13.26
C PHE A 151 3.45 -0.79 11.76
N PRO A 152 2.99 -1.82 11.05
CA PRO A 152 2.56 -1.65 9.65
C PRO A 152 1.59 -0.49 9.49
N ALA A 153 1.79 0.31 8.45
CA ALA A 153 1.11 1.56 8.12
C ALA A 153 1.55 2.82 8.92
N ASP A 154 2.43 2.71 9.92
CA ASP A 154 3.09 3.88 10.48
C ASP A 154 3.99 4.54 9.42
N VAL A 155 4.26 5.84 9.60
CA VAL A 155 5.13 6.60 8.70
C VAL A 155 6.42 6.95 9.43
N ILE A 156 7.56 6.60 8.83
CA ILE A 156 8.89 6.94 9.32
C ILE A 156 9.52 7.98 8.40
N LYS A 157 10.00 9.07 8.99
CA LYS A 157 10.90 10.01 8.30
C LYS A 157 12.32 9.47 8.37
N LEU A 158 12.83 9.01 7.23
CA LEU A 158 14.16 8.39 7.12
C LEU A 158 15.12 9.34 6.42
N THR A 159 16.34 9.45 6.98
CA THR A 159 17.50 10.02 6.31
C THR A 159 18.55 8.93 6.19
N ALA A 160 18.91 8.57 4.95
CA ALA A 160 19.91 7.53 4.62
C ALA A 160 20.84 8.05 3.50
N GLU A 161 21.76 8.92 3.84
CA GLU A 161 22.67 9.60 2.89
C GLU A 161 23.44 8.62 2.01
N LYS A 162 23.94 7.53 2.58
CA LYS A 162 24.69 6.49 1.84
C LYS A 162 23.89 5.83 0.72
N LEU A 163 22.57 5.83 0.82
CA LEU A 163 21.67 5.30 -0.21
C LEU A 163 21.07 6.41 -1.09
N GLY A 164 21.36 7.68 -0.80
CA GLY A 164 20.74 8.82 -1.46
C GLY A 164 19.24 8.91 -1.20
N VAL A 165 18.77 8.40 -0.07
CA VAL A 165 17.34 8.33 0.28
C VAL A 165 17.05 9.24 1.46
N SER A 166 16.07 10.13 1.29
CA SER A 166 15.53 10.96 2.36
C SER A 166 14.06 11.22 2.10
N GLY A 167 13.20 11.02 3.11
CA GLY A 167 11.76 11.22 2.96
C GLY A 167 10.94 10.51 4.02
N SER A 168 9.64 10.50 3.81
CA SER A 168 8.65 9.79 4.64
C SER A 168 8.23 8.49 3.95
N PHE A 169 8.34 7.39 4.66
CA PHE A 169 8.09 6.05 4.13
C PHE A 169 7.16 5.26 5.04
N SER A 170 6.24 4.51 4.45
CA SER A 170 5.32 3.67 5.21
C SER A 170 6.00 2.37 5.66
N VAL A 171 5.72 1.97 6.90
CA VAL A 171 6.18 0.69 7.45
C VAL A 171 5.38 -0.44 6.82
N ILE A 172 6.06 -1.37 6.14
CA ILE A 172 5.47 -2.62 5.64
C ILE A 172 5.44 -3.67 6.75
N SER A 173 6.56 -3.82 7.45
CA SER A 173 6.70 -4.77 8.54
C SER A 173 7.71 -4.28 9.57
N SER A 174 7.51 -4.71 10.79
CA SER A 174 8.40 -4.45 11.91
C SER A 174 8.54 -5.72 12.76
N HIS A 175 9.76 -6.04 13.15
CA HIS A 175 10.06 -7.16 14.01
C HIS A 175 11.03 -6.71 15.10
N CYS A 176 10.55 -6.65 16.35
CA CYS A 176 11.37 -6.40 17.52
C CYS A 176 11.90 -7.73 18.07
N TRP A 177 13.16 -7.76 18.41
CA TRP A 177 13.81 -8.92 19.02
C TRP A 177 14.64 -8.49 20.22
N ALA A 178 14.74 -9.38 21.19
CA ALA A 178 15.62 -9.22 22.34
C ALA A 178 16.09 -10.59 22.78
N ASP A 179 17.37 -10.69 23.08
CA ASP A 179 18.00 -11.85 23.70
C ASP A 179 18.80 -11.42 24.93
N SER A 180 19.54 -12.34 25.53
CA SER A 180 20.32 -12.06 26.74
C SER A 180 21.48 -11.07 26.56
N MET A 181 21.88 -10.78 25.33
CA MET A 181 23.05 -9.93 25.03
C MET A 181 22.71 -8.70 24.19
N SER A 182 21.59 -8.71 23.47
CA SER A 182 21.25 -7.65 22.52
C SER A 182 19.75 -7.52 22.29
N ALA A 183 19.34 -6.36 21.80
CA ALA A 183 17.98 -6.09 21.38
C ALA A 183 17.98 -5.15 20.18
N GLY A 184 16.98 -5.25 19.33
CA GLY A 184 16.86 -4.40 18.16
C GLY A 184 15.52 -4.52 17.46
N THR A 185 15.39 -3.77 16.38
CA THR A 185 14.20 -3.80 15.53
C THR A 185 14.60 -3.90 14.07
N ILE A 186 14.02 -4.84 13.36
CA ILE A 186 14.13 -4.93 11.90
C ILE A 186 12.88 -4.27 11.32
N VAL A 187 13.07 -3.24 10.50
CA VAL A 187 11.98 -2.50 9.87
C VAL A 187 12.10 -2.60 8.36
N THR A 188 10.98 -2.83 7.69
CA THR A 188 10.87 -2.77 6.23
C THR A 188 9.96 -1.62 5.86
N LEU A 189 10.47 -0.71 5.03
CA LEU A 189 9.78 0.50 4.57
C LEU A 189 9.47 0.40 3.09
N GLU A 190 8.30 0.84 2.67
CA GLU A 190 7.91 1.01 1.26
C GLU A 190 8.52 2.32 0.71
N VAL A 191 9.14 2.26 -0.48
CA VAL A 191 9.84 3.39 -1.14
C VAL A 191 9.16 3.79 -2.43
#